data_93003269c63a8dde8475266cc74b9eb8
#
_entry.id   93003269c63a8dde8475266cc74b9eb8
#
_cell.length_a   1.000
_cell.length_b   1.000
_cell.length_c   1.000
_cell.angle_alpha   90.00
_cell.angle_beta   90.00
_cell.angle_gamma   90.00
#
_symmetry.space_group_name_H-M   'P 1'
#
loop_
_entity.id
_entity.type
_entity.pdbx_description
1 polymer ?
#
loop_
_entity_poly.entity_id
_entity_poly.type
_entity_poly.pdbx_seq_one_letter_code
_entity_poly.pdbx_strand_id
1 'polypeptide(L)'
;MFASILAVSTAFDTPTLPVPRLNPPPMIFRELGDYRRQVQTNSEEARSWFDQGMALMLGYNFDGAIASYLEAIRRDPEFAMAWWGIAYASGPNQNNPVINPPKDEWSFTAANRAYALRERETGANRALIEAIVNRYQYPMPEDLTDQNTKYLEAMQNVHNKFPLDTDVAVWTAEAMICLQPWNYWTLEGEPVGR
;
A
#
# COMPACT_ATOMS: atom_id res chain seq x y z
N MET A 1 -13.23 -27.39 -41.48
CA MET A 1 -12.38 -27.78 -40.31
C MET A 1 -12.25 -26.53 -39.46
N PHE A 2 -13.15 -26.35 -38.48
CA PHE A 2 -13.14 -25.18 -37.58
C PHE A 2 -12.39 -25.58 -36.33
N ALA A 3 -11.27 -24.92 -36.06
CA ALA A 3 -10.52 -25.08 -34.82
C ALA A 3 -11.19 -24.26 -33.71
N SER A 4 -11.79 -24.94 -32.74
CA SER A 4 -12.28 -24.32 -31.52
C SER A 4 -11.08 -23.85 -30.68
N ILE A 5 -10.93 -22.54 -30.52
CA ILE A 5 -10.03 -21.95 -29.56
C ILE A 5 -10.69 -22.10 -28.18
N LEU A 6 -10.22 -23.04 -27.39
CA LEU A 6 -10.54 -23.15 -25.98
C LEU A 6 -9.93 -21.93 -25.26
N ALA A 7 -10.79 -20.99 -24.87
CA ALA A 7 -10.43 -19.94 -23.94
C ALA A 7 -10.13 -20.58 -22.57
N VAL A 8 -8.86 -20.69 -22.22
CA VAL A 8 -8.44 -21.05 -20.85
C VAL A 8 -8.77 -19.86 -19.97
N SER A 9 -9.92 -19.93 -19.30
CA SER A 9 -10.26 -19.04 -18.20
C SER A 9 -9.33 -19.39 -17.04
N THR A 10 -8.22 -18.66 -16.91
CA THR A 10 -7.47 -18.63 -15.66
C THR A 10 -8.26 -17.80 -14.65
N ALA A 11 -9.21 -18.46 -13.98
CA ALA A 11 -9.70 -17.96 -12.71
C ALA A 11 -8.48 -17.91 -11.79
N PHE A 12 -7.88 -16.73 -11.63
CA PHE A 12 -6.89 -16.52 -10.58
C PHE A 12 -7.66 -16.68 -9.27
N ASP A 13 -7.45 -17.81 -8.58
CA ASP A 13 -7.83 -17.95 -7.19
C ASP A 13 -7.34 -16.70 -6.48
N THR A 14 -8.27 -15.91 -5.95
CA THR A 14 -7.93 -14.72 -5.16
C THR A 14 -7.11 -15.22 -3.98
N PRO A 15 -5.81 -14.89 -3.86
CA PRO A 15 -5.05 -15.35 -2.72
C PRO A 15 -5.78 -14.85 -1.48
N THR A 16 -6.27 -15.78 -0.67
CA THR A 16 -6.81 -15.44 0.64
C THR A 16 -5.62 -15.06 1.49
N LEU A 17 -5.43 -13.74 1.70
CA LEU A 17 -4.47 -13.29 2.69
C LEU A 17 -4.82 -13.96 4.01
N PRO A 18 -3.87 -14.60 4.71
CA PRO A 18 -4.10 -15.23 6.01
C PRO A 18 -4.23 -14.15 7.11
N VAL A 19 -5.16 -13.21 6.89
CA VAL A 19 -5.38 -12.13 7.83
C VAL A 19 -6.27 -12.64 8.95
N PRO A 20 -5.87 -12.51 10.21
CA PRO A 20 -6.70 -12.88 11.35
C PRO A 20 -8.04 -12.14 11.26
N ARG A 21 -9.13 -12.86 11.45
CA ARG A 21 -10.42 -12.20 11.65
C ARG A 21 -10.31 -11.36 12.92
N LEU A 22 -10.40 -10.04 12.76
CA LEU A 22 -10.44 -9.15 13.90
C LEU A 22 -11.72 -9.44 14.70
N ASN A 23 -11.56 -9.57 16.00
CA ASN A 23 -12.68 -9.72 16.93
C ASN A 23 -12.58 -8.62 17.99
N PRO A 24 -13.49 -7.66 18.03
CA PRO A 24 -14.71 -7.55 17.22
C PRO A 24 -14.42 -7.21 15.74
N PRO A 25 -15.38 -7.47 14.82
CA PRO A 25 -15.23 -7.10 13.41
C PRO A 25 -15.07 -5.59 13.29
N PRO A 26 -14.34 -5.10 12.28
CA PRO A 26 -14.16 -3.67 12.06
C PRO A 26 -15.51 -2.98 11.84
N MET A 27 -15.62 -1.75 12.31
CA MET A 27 -16.81 -0.90 12.15
C MET A 27 -16.43 0.39 11.43
N ILE A 28 -17.38 1.01 10.74
CA ILE A 28 -17.18 2.34 10.17
C ILE A 28 -17.26 3.38 11.30
N PHE A 29 -16.18 4.16 11.45
CA PHE A 29 -16.14 5.32 12.32
C PHE A 29 -16.70 6.55 11.60
N ARG A 30 -17.47 7.38 12.29
CA ARG A 30 -18.14 8.55 11.70
C ARG A 30 -17.32 9.83 11.74
N GLU A 31 -16.26 9.89 12.53
CA GLU A 31 -15.55 11.11 12.90
C GLU A 31 -14.04 11.04 12.61
N LEU A 32 -13.68 10.54 11.41
CA LEU A 32 -12.28 10.50 10.95
C LEU A 32 -11.91 11.65 9.99
N GLY A 33 -12.71 12.74 9.98
CA GLY A 33 -12.49 13.87 9.09
C GLY A 33 -13.00 13.64 7.66
N ASP A 34 -12.72 14.61 6.79
CA ASP A 34 -13.26 14.67 5.43
C ASP A 34 -12.21 14.34 4.35
N TYR A 35 -11.04 13.81 4.75
CA TYR A 35 -10.02 13.43 3.80
C TYR A 35 -10.54 12.35 2.84
N ARG A 36 -10.32 12.57 1.55
CA ARG A 36 -10.71 11.65 0.48
C ARG A 36 -9.65 11.63 -0.61
N ARG A 37 -9.16 10.45 -0.95
CA ARG A 37 -8.38 10.24 -2.16
C ARG A 37 -9.29 9.76 -3.29
N GLN A 38 -9.15 10.35 -4.47
CA GLN A 38 -9.89 9.90 -5.65
C GLN A 38 -9.34 8.55 -6.12
N VAL A 39 -10.19 7.53 -6.18
CA VAL A 39 -9.85 6.15 -6.53
C VAL A 39 -10.94 5.52 -7.39
N GLN A 40 -10.62 4.45 -8.12
CA GLN A 40 -11.54 3.74 -8.99
C GLN A 40 -12.13 2.52 -8.25
N THR A 41 -13.41 2.61 -7.96
CA THR A 41 -14.24 1.51 -7.48
C THR A 41 -15.69 1.75 -7.86
N ASN A 42 -16.44 0.70 -8.13
CA ASN A 42 -17.86 0.76 -8.44
C ASN A 42 -18.74 0.57 -7.19
N SER A 43 -18.15 0.41 -6.00
CA SER A 43 -18.84 0.18 -4.74
C SER A 43 -18.64 1.33 -3.77
N GLU A 44 -19.70 2.08 -3.50
CA GLU A 44 -19.69 3.16 -2.50
C GLU A 44 -19.36 2.63 -1.10
N GLU A 45 -19.76 1.41 -0.81
CA GLU A 45 -19.43 0.76 0.46
C GLU A 45 -17.94 0.42 0.53
N ALA A 46 -17.35 -0.10 -0.55
CA ALA A 46 -15.90 -0.33 -0.64
C ALA A 46 -15.12 0.98 -0.51
N ARG A 47 -15.61 2.06 -1.13
CA ARG A 47 -15.04 3.40 -1.00
C ARG A 47 -15.02 3.87 0.45
N SER A 48 -16.14 3.75 1.16
CA SER A 48 -16.24 4.17 2.56
C SER A 48 -15.23 3.44 3.45
N TRP A 49 -15.03 2.15 3.22
CA TRP A 49 -14.02 1.37 3.92
C TRP A 49 -12.59 1.77 3.54
N PHE A 50 -12.36 2.08 2.27
CA PHE A 50 -11.06 2.58 1.80
C PHE A 50 -10.72 3.92 2.43
N ASP A 51 -11.65 4.88 2.45
CA ASP A 51 -11.47 6.20 3.06
C ASP A 51 -11.13 6.09 4.54
N GLN A 52 -11.81 5.19 5.28
CA GLN A 52 -11.46 4.89 6.66
C GLN A 52 -10.05 4.31 6.78
N GLY A 53 -9.69 3.36 5.90
CA GLY A 53 -8.35 2.79 5.86
C GLY A 53 -7.28 3.86 5.66
N MET A 54 -7.51 4.80 4.75
CA MET A 54 -6.61 5.93 4.51
C MET A 54 -6.44 6.82 5.73
N ALA A 55 -7.54 7.20 6.38
CA ALA A 55 -7.50 8.05 7.58
C ALA A 55 -6.75 7.36 8.73
N LEU A 56 -7.00 6.06 8.95
CA LEU A 56 -6.31 5.28 9.98
C LEU A 56 -4.82 5.08 9.65
N MET A 57 -4.48 4.85 8.39
CA MET A 57 -3.10 4.71 7.92
C MET A 57 -2.30 6.00 8.14
N LEU A 58 -2.85 7.15 7.76
CA LEU A 58 -2.24 8.46 8.01
C LEU A 58 -2.14 8.78 9.51
N GLY A 59 -3.05 8.23 10.32
CA GLY A 59 -2.99 8.29 11.79
C GLY A 59 -2.11 7.22 12.44
N TYR A 60 -1.32 6.46 11.67
CA TYR A 60 -0.43 5.39 12.14
C TYR A 60 -1.16 4.22 12.84
N ASN A 61 -2.46 4.10 12.68
CA ASN A 61 -3.22 2.92 13.09
C ASN A 61 -3.24 1.88 11.97
N PHE A 62 -2.09 1.26 11.71
CA PHE A 62 -1.89 0.36 10.57
C PHE A 62 -2.78 -0.90 10.64
N ASP A 63 -2.97 -1.47 11.82
CA ASP A 63 -3.81 -2.67 11.95
C ASP A 63 -5.29 -2.35 11.66
N GLY A 64 -5.78 -1.20 12.12
CA GLY A 64 -7.10 -0.69 11.79
C GLY A 64 -7.25 -0.35 10.30
N ALA A 65 -6.19 0.19 9.69
CA ALA A 65 -6.15 0.48 8.25
C ALA A 65 -6.24 -0.82 7.43
N ILE A 66 -5.43 -1.83 7.74
CA ILE A 66 -5.46 -3.14 7.07
C ILE A 66 -6.85 -3.76 7.19
N ALA A 67 -7.46 -3.75 8.37
CA ALA A 67 -8.81 -4.25 8.57
C ALA A 67 -9.84 -3.54 7.67
N SER A 68 -9.73 -2.22 7.55
CA SER A 68 -10.61 -1.43 6.70
C SER A 68 -10.41 -1.71 5.22
N TYR A 69 -9.16 -1.83 4.75
CA TYR A 69 -8.87 -2.21 3.36
C TYR A 69 -9.35 -3.63 3.03
N LEU A 70 -9.25 -4.57 3.96
CA LEU A 70 -9.82 -5.91 3.79
C LEU A 70 -11.34 -5.88 3.62
N GLU A 71 -12.03 -5.01 4.35
CA GLU A 71 -13.46 -4.79 4.17
C GLU A 71 -13.77 -4.16 2.81
N ALA A 72 -12.92 -3.26 2.32
CA ALA A 72 -13.05 -2.68 0.99
C ALA A 72 -12.92 -3.75 -0.11
N ILE A 73 -11.86 -4.57 -0.09
CA ILE A 73 -11.66 -5.63 -1.09
C ILE A 73 -12.68 -6.77 -0.99
N ARG A 74 -13.31 -6.98 0.15
CA ARG A 74 -14.40 -7.94 0.27
C ARG A 74 -15.65 -7.50 -0.49
N ARG A 75 -15.85 -6.20 -0.67
CA ARG A 75 -16.95 -5.59 -1.42
C ARG A 75 -16.60 -5.34 -2.88
N ASP A 76 -15.33 -5.09 -3.16
CA ASP A 76 -14.78 -4.93 -4.50
C ASP A 76 -13.40 -5.62 -4.57
N PRO A 77 -13.31 -6.91 -4.94
CA PRO A 77 -12.05 -7.66 -5.01
C PRO A 77 -11.04 -7.10 -6.02
N GLU A 78 -11.50 -6.25 -6.94
CA GLU A 78 -10.67 -5.63 -7.97
C GLU A 78 -10.28 -4.18 -7.63
N PHE A 79 -10.49 -3.75 -6.40
CA PHE A 79 -10.13 -2.42 -5.91
C PHE A 79 -8.61 -2.30 -5.71
N ALA A 80 -7.91 -1.89 -6.75
CA ALA A 80 -6.45 -1.87 -6.81
C ALA A 80 -5.81 -1.05 -5.67
N MET A 81 -6.36 0.14 -5.37
CA MET A 81 -5.84 1.00 -4.31
C MET A 81 -6.08 0.45 -2.90
N ALA A 82 -7.09 -0.36 -2.68
CA ALA A 82 -7.27 -1.03 -1.39
C ALA A 82 -6.20 -2.12 -1.18
N TRP A 83 -5.83 -2.85 -2.23
CA TRP A 83 -4.68 -3.76 -2.18
C TRP A 83 -3.36 -3.03 -1.95
N TRP A 84 -3.15 -1.88 -2.62
CA TRP A 84 -2.01 -1.00 -2.36
C TRP A 84 -1.97 -0.55 -0.89
N GLY A 85 -3.11 -0.17 -0.32
CA GLY A 85 -3.23 0.25 1.07
C GLY A 85 -2.81 -0.85 2.07
N ILE A 86 -3.20 -2.12 1.81
CA ILE A 86 -2.73 -3.26 2.61
C ILE A 86 -1.22 -3.42 2.50
N ALA A 87 -0.67 -3.36 1.28
CA ALA A 87 0.78 -3.48 1.08
C ALA A 87 1.53 -2.40 1.86
N TYR A 88 1.08 -1.15 1.75
CA TYR A 88 1.70 -0.02 2.44
C TYR A 88 1.60 -0.16 3.97
N ALA A 89 0.42 -0.42 4.51
CA ALA A 89 0.17 -0.51 5.95
C ALA A 89 0.82 -1.75 6.61
N SER A 90 1.12 -2.79 5.85
CA SER A 90 1.83 -3.97 6.34
C SER A 90 3.35 -3.82 6.28
N GLY A 91 3.85 -2.83 5.53
CA GLY A 91 5.27 -2.60 5.29
C GLY A 91 6.01 -1.95 6.47
N PRO A 92 7.33 -1.74 6.31
CA PRO A 92 8.12 -1.01 7.28
C PRO A 92 7.69 0.45 7.29
N ASN A 93 7.90 1.12 8.41
CA ASN A 93 7.71 2.56 8.55
C ASN A 93 8.78 3.13 9.49
N GLN A 94 8.84 4.46 9.62
CA GLN A 94 9.86 5.10 10.45
C GLN A 94 9.85 4.64 11.92
N ASN A 95 8.69 4.26 12.47
CA ASN A 95 8.55 3.81 13.86
C ASN A 95 8.76 2.30 14.02
N ASN A 96 8.62 1.54 12.95
CA ASN A 96 8.88 0.12 12.90
C ASN A 96 9.58 -0.23 11.58
N PRO A 97 10.91 -0.11 11.50
CA PRO A 97 11.67 -0.32 10.27
C PRO A 97 11.84 -1.80 9.91
N VAL A 98 11.33 -2.72 10.72
CA VAL A 98 11.43 -4.17 10.51
C VAL A 98 10.05 -4.72 10.13
N ILE A 99 10.04 -5.65 9.17
CA ILE A 99 8.83 -6.43 8.85
C ILE A 99 8.98 -7.82 9.47
N ASN A 100 7.98 -8.21 10.27
CA ASN A 100 7.92 -9.54 10.86
C ASN A 100 6.78 -10.36 10.25
N PRO A 101 6.93 -11.70 10.17
CA PRO A 101 5.83 -12.58 9.79
C PRO A 101 4.58 -12.35 10.66
N PRO A 102 3.37 -12.41 10.08
CA PRO A 102 3.06 -12.70 8.68
C PRO A 102 2.99 -11.45 7.78
N LYS A 103 3.38 -10.26 8.25
CA LYS A 103 3.25 -8.99 7.49
C LYS A 103 4.16 -8.92 6.26
N ASP A 104 5.28 -9.64 6.25
CA ASP A 104 6.16 -9.78 5.08
C ASP A 104 5.45 -10.45 3.89
N GLU A 105 4.74 -11.55 4.14
CA GLU A 105 3.92 -12.21 3.12
C GLU A 105 2.74 -11.34 2.67
N TRP A 106 2.10 -10.65 3.62
CA TRP A 106 0.95 -9.79 3.31
C TRP A 106 1.33 -8.62 2.43
N SER A 107 2.42 -7.92 2.76
CA SER A 107 2.90 -6.76 1.99
C SER A 107 3.28 -7.16 0.57
N PHE A 108 4.03 -8.26 0.41
CA PHE A 108 4.41 -8.79 -0.89
C PHE A 108 3.19 -9.23 -1.72
N THR A 109 2.29 -10.02 -1.14
CA THR A 109 1.10 -10.53 -1.82
C THR A 109 0.18 -9.38 -2.24
N ALA A 110 -0.06 -8.42 -1.35
CA ALA A 110 -0.94 -7.28 -1.62
C ALA A 110 -0.34 -6.34 -2.67
N ALA A 111 0.97 -6.06 -2.63
CA ALA A 111 1.64 -5.26 -3.65
C ALA A 111 1.52 -5.88 -5.05
N ASN A 112 1.76 -7.18 -5.18
CA ASN A 112 1.63 -7.89 -6.45
C ASN A 112 0.17 -7.95 -6.94
N ARG A 113 -0.80 -8.07 -6.01
CA ARG A 113 -2.21 -8.04 -6.37
C ARG A 113 -2.63 -6.65 -6.85
N ALA A 114 -2.21 -5.59 -6.17
CA ALA A 114 -2.42 -4.21 -6.63
C ALA A 114 -1.84 -4.01 -8.04
N TYR A 115 -0.60 -4.48 -8.26
CA TYR A 115 0.07 -4.37 -9.55
C TYR A 115 -0.66 -5.10 -10.67
N ALA A 116 -1.19 -6.29 -10.41
CA ALA A 116 -2.00 -7.03 -11.38
C ALA A 116 -3.28 -6.26 -11.78
N LEU A 117 -3.79 -5.41 -10.91
CA LEU A 117 -5.00 -4.60 -11.09
C LEU A 117 -4.70 -3.14 -11.50
N ARG A 118 -3.44 -2.75 -11.71
CA ARG A 118 -3.02 -1.36 -11.93
C ARG A 118 -3.71 -0.65 -13.09
N GLU A 119 -4.14 -1.40 -14.11
CA GLU A 119 -4.84 -0.83 -15.27
C GLU A 119 -6.25 -0.31 -14.93
N ARG A 120 -6.76 -0.64 -13.73
CA ARG A 120 -8.01 -0.08 -13.22
C ARG A 120 -7.83 1.32 -12.65
N GLU A 121 -6.59 1.74 -12.42
CA GLU A 121 -6.26 3.07 -11.93
C GLU A 121 -5.56 3.91 -13.01
N THR A 122 -5.55 5.21 -12.81
CA THR A 122 -4.90 6.17 -13.69
C THR A 122 -4.06 7.17 -12.89
N GLY A 123 -3.27 7.97 -13.57
CA GLY A 123 -2.54 9.07 -12.96
C GLY A 123 -1.61 8.63 -11.82
N ALA A 124 -1.64 9.38 -10.72
CA ALA A 124 -0.78 9.15 -9.57
C ALA A 124 -1.06 7.79 -8.88
N ASN A 125 -2.32 7.34 -8.83
CA ASN A 125 -2.67 6.06 -8.21
C ASN A 125 -2.00 4.89 -8.92
N ARG A 126 -2.08 4.85 -10.25
CA ARG A 126 -1.39 3.83 -11.04
C ARG A 126 0.12 3.86 -10.80
N ALA A 127 0.71 5.05 -10.78
CA ALA A 127 2.15 5.19 -10.53
C ALA A 127 2.56 4.75 -9.11
N LEU A 128 1.73 5.02 -8.10
CA LEU A 128 1.93 4.53 -6.73
C LEU A 128 1.89 3.00 -6.64
N ILE A 129 0.95 2.38 -7.37
CA ILE A 129 0.85 0.92 -7.46
C ILE A 129 2.09 0.33 -8.15
N GLU A 130 2.57 0.97 -9.23
CA GLU A 130 3.78 0.56 -9.94
C GLU A 130 5.05 0.76 -9.09
N ALA A 131 5.07 1.73 -8.18
CA ALA A 131 6.20 1.99 -7.29
C ALA A 131 6.29 0.97 -6.15
N ILE A 132 5.16 0.59 -5.52
CA ILE A 132 5.18 -0.16 -4.26
C ILE A 132 5.75 -1.57 -4.39
N VAL A 133 5.69 -2.19 -5.58
CA VAL A 133 6.26 -3.53 -5.81
C VAL A 133 7.78 -3.56 -5.66
N ASN A 134 8.45 -2.41 -5.80
CA ASN A 134 9.89 -2.31 -5.61
C ASN A 134 10.31 -2.39 -4.13
N ARG A 135 9.36 -2.24 -3.21
CA ARG A 135 9.61 -2.27 -1.76
C ARG A 135 9.67 -3.68 -1.20
N TYR A 136 9.09 -4.67 -1.88
CA TYR A 136 8.86 -5.98 -1.31
C TYR A 136 9.44 -7.11 -2.13
N GLN A 137 10.00 -8.09 -1.43
CA GLN A 137 10.27 -9.44 -1.92
C GLN A 137 9.79 -10.46 -0.88
N TYR A 138 9.66 -11.70 -1.25
CA TYR A 138 9.31 -12.76 -0.31
C TYR A 138 10.21 -13.99 -0.51
N PRO A 139 10.82 -14.54 0.55
CA PRO A 139 10.82 -13.99 1.91
C PRO A 139 11.53 -12.62 1.98
N MET A 140 11.14 -11.80 2.95
CA MET A 140 11.74 -10.49 3.17
C MET A 140 13.14 -10.65 3.79
N PRO A 141 14.17 -9.92 3.31
CA PRO A 141 15.49 -9.97 3.90
C PRO A 141 15.53 -9.24 5.25
N GLU A 142 16.50 -9.56 6.09
CA GLU A 142 16.73 -8.85 7.36
C GLU A 142 17.19 -7.41 7.13
N ASP A 143 18.07 -7.19 6.14
CA ASP A 143 18.49 -5.84 5.72
C ASP A 143 17.59 -5.33 4.60
N LEU A 144 16.83 -4.29 4.88
CA LEU A 144 15.87 -3.68 3.96
C LEU A 144 16.46 -2.51 3.15
N THR A 145 17.75 -2.24 3.25
CA THR A 145 18.40 -1.09 2.62
C THR A 145 18.19 -1.08 1.10
N ASP A 146 18.35 -2.23 0.45
CA ASP A 146 18.17 -2.34 -1.01
C ASP A 146 16.70 -2.10 -1.43
N GLN A 147 15.75 -2.70 -0.73
CA GLN A 147 14.31 -2.53 -0.99
C GLN A 147 13.84 -1.10 -0.73
N ASN A 148 14.27 -0.52 0.39
CA ASN A 148 13.93 0.88 0.71
C ASN A 148 14.55 1.85 -0.29
N THR A 149 15.77 1.59 -0.78
CA THR A 149 16.43 2.41 -1.82
C THR A 149 15.65 2.32 -3.13
N LYS A 150 15.33 1.14 -3.62
CA LYS A 150 14.55 0.94 -4.84
C LYS A 150 13.16 1.57 -4.76
N TYR A 151 12.52 1.45 -3.59
CA TYR A 151 11.22 2.07 -3.37
C TYR A 151 11.32 3.60 -3.36
N LEU A 152 12.33 4.17 -2.70
CA LEU A 152 12.55 5.62 -2.73
C LEU A 152 12.77 6.14 -4.16
N GLU A 153 13.63 5.49 -4.95
CA GLU A 153 13.86 5.85 -6.35
C GLU A 153 12.55 5.83 -7.17
N ALA A 154 11.74 4.80 -6.97
CA ALA A 154 10.44 4.69 -7.61
C ALA A 154 9.49 5.82 -7.16
N MET A 155 9.43 6.14 -5.87
CA MET A 155 8.59 7.21 -5.31
C MET A 155 9.04 8.60 -5.74
N GLN A 156 10.34 8.86 -5.86
CA GLN A 156 10.87 10.10 -6.43
C GLN A 156 10.43 10.28 -7.89
N ASN A 157 10.42 9.21 -8.67
CA ASN A 157 9.91 9.25 -10.04
C ASN A 157 8.39 9.54 -10.08
N VAL A 158 7.61 9.00 -9.13
CA VAL A 158 6.19 9.33 -9.00
C VAL A 158 6.01 10.81 -8.64
N HIS A 159 6.76 11.31 -7.65
CA HIS A 159 6.69 12.71 -7.23
C HIS A 159 7.09 13.69 -8.36
N ASN A 160 8.12 13.37 -9.13
CA ASN A 160 8.52 14.18 -10.27
C ASN A 160 7.42 14.27 -11.35
N LYS A 161 6.62 13.22 -11.52
CA LYS A 161 5.48 13.21 -12.47
C LYS A 161 4.24 13.90 -11.91
N PHE A 162 4.04 13.87 -10.59
CA PHE A 162 2.86 14.39 -9.90
C PHE A 162 3.25 15.33 -8.73
N PRO A 163 3.98 16.41 -8.98
CA PRO A 163 4.56 17.26 -7.92
C PRO A 163 3.53 18.03 -7.09
N LEU A 164 2.27 18.12 -7.57
CA LEU A 164 1.18 18.79 -6.87
C LEU A 164 0.29 17.81 -6.07
N ASP A 165 0.54 16.52 -6.16
CA ASP A 165 -0.16 15.51 -5.34
C ASP A 165 0.48 15.48 -3.95
N THR A 166 -0.21 16.02 -2.96
CA THR A 166 0.30 16.14 -1.58
C THR A 166 0.51 14.79 -0.92
N ASP A 167 -0.31 13.79 -1.23
CA ASP A 167 -0.14 12.44 -0.68
C ASP A 167 1.12 11.79 -1.25
N VAL A 168 1.37 11.94 -2.56
CA VAL A 168 2.61 11.48 -3.19
C VAL A 168 3.83 12.11 -2.52
N ALA A 169 3.77 13.42 -2.22
CA ALA A 169 4.86 14.12 -1.52
C ALA A 169 5.09 13.53 -0.12
N VAL A 170 4.02 13.30 0.66
CA VAL A 170 4.09 12.70 2.00
C VAL A 170 4.69 11.30 1.95
N TRP A 171 4.20 10.43 1.06
CA TRP A 171 4.72 9.05 0.95
C TRP A 171 6.14 8.98 0.39
N THR A 172 6.55 9.95 -0.44
CA THR A 172 7.94 10.08 -0.88
C THR A 172 8.85 10.50 0.28
N ALA A 173 8.40 11.46 1.09
CA ALA A 173 9.14 11.88 2.29
C ALA A 173 9.27 10.71 3.28
N GLU A 174 8.22 9.92 3.51
CA GLU A 174 8.32 8.73 4.36
C GLU A 174 9.29 7.69 3.80
N ALA A 175 9.29 7.45 2.48
CA ALA A 175 10.27 6.55 1.87
C ALA A 175 11.73 7.04 2.10
N MET A 176 11.98 8.34 2.08
CA MET A 176 13.28 8.92 2.45
C MET A 176 13.63 8.67 3.92
N ILE A 177 12.69 8.91 4.82
CA ILE A 177 12.87 8.73 6.27
C ILE A 177 13.15 7.26 6.61
N CYS A 178 12.53 6.31 5.93
CA CYS A 178 12.72 4.87 6.14
C CYS A 178 14.14 4.37 5.83
N LEU A 179 14.93 5.09 5.05
CA LEU A 179 16.36 4.76 4.84
C LEU A 179 17.23 5.04 6.06
N GLN A 180 16.78 5.91 6.94
CA GLN A 180 17.58 6.45 8.04
C GLN A 180 16.73 6.67 9.31
N PRO A 181 15.99 5.63 9.78
CA PRO A 181 15.05 5.79 10.88
C PRO A 181 15.72 6.39 12.12
N TRP A 182 15.11 7.47 12.65
CA TRP A 182 15.53 8.21 13.86
C TRP A 182 16.89 8.89 13.80
N ASN A 183 17.68 8.77 12.74
CA ASN A 183 18.99 9.38 12.57
C ASN A 183 18.95 10.55 11.60
N TYR A 184 18.14 11.57 11.90
CA TYR A 184 17.90 12.70 10.97
C TYR A 184 18.80 13.89 11.22
N TRP A 185 19.39 13.99 12.41
CA TRP A 185 20.18 15.12 12.86
C TRP A 185 21.42 14.67 13.62
N THR A 186 22.53 15.38 13.45
CA THR A 186 23.71 15.22 14.30
C THR A 186 23.46 15.84 15.68
N LEU A 187 24.37 15.63 16.63
CA LEU A 187 24.31 16.27 17.95
C LEU A 187 24.45 17.80 17.86
N GLU A 188 25.08 18.31 16.80
CA GLU A 188 25.27 19.74 16.52
C GLU A 188 24.05 20.35 15.81
N GLY A 189 23.03 19.56 15.47
CA GLY A 189 21.81 20.01 14.80
C GLY A 189 21.91 20.09 13.29
N GLU A 190 22.92 19.50 12.68
CA GLU A 190 23.05 19.40 11.22
C GLU A 190 22.24 18.22 10.68
N PRO A 191 21.57 18.34 9.51
CA PRO A 191 20.83 17.25 8.93
C PRO A 191 21.76 16.11 8.49
N VAL A 192 21.35 14.86 8.78
CA VAL A 192 22.05 13.66 8.34
C VAL A 192 21.37 13.12 7.09
N GLY A 193 22.16 12.85 6.05
CA GLY A 193 21.65 12.42 4.75
C GLY A 193 21.27 13.58 3.82
N ARG A 194 20.73 13.23 2.67
CA ARG A 194 20.30 14.17 1.62
C ARG A 194 18.86 13.92 1.21
#